data_9494ecd0fcc3cf1653e86bb09b81373e
#
_entry.id   9494ecd0fcc3cf1653e86bb09b81373e
#
_cell.length_a   1.000
_cell.length_b   1.000
_cell.length_c   1.000
_cell.angle_alpha   90.00
_cell.angle_beta   90.00
_cell.angle_gamma   90.00
#
_symmetry.space_group_name_H-M   'P 1'
#
loop_
_entity.id
_entity.type
_entity.pdbx_description
1 polymer ?
#
loop_
_entity_poly.entity_id
_entity_poly.type
_entity_poly.pdbx_seq_one_letter_code
_entity_poly.pdbx_strand_id
1 'polypeptide(L)'
;MQASAPVSSKKHKQQEDRVKRDDSLGTSPNIPSAACRTALLQLLQSALWGRAPQEQAFQGLTRADWQSIFLTAQAQTVMALAFQAFEFLPDELLPDDALLTRWMVQTEQAEQHSRHMNDALASLCEFFTTRGLQPVVLKGQSIARLYRHPLARECGDIDLHFSIHGQAAQALCALRDAGVHPQPKPDGSYLYSWQDVPVEHHPRFTDLASPFARRRLSGMLSRFPSQSVALGMGTHAQIMVPEPTVSLFIQSTHILKHAMGWGIGLRQMADLAVSLHSEHSRIDGRSYKRVCSQAHILQWNGLLHGFLTQCLGLPLQQLPYADRLFDSQPLQERVWRDGNFGLLHTTRIASQSSWRSKCRTAVSMLRHARFGWTYAPAETLFTALQLMAGQFSTGALHTDDHNE
;
A
#
# COMPACT_ATOMS: atom_id res chain seq x y z
N MET A 1 -37.16 26.48 -8.36
CA MET A 1 -36.15 25.64 -9.03
C MET A 1 -34.83 26.37 -8.99
N GLN A 2 -34.02 26.12 -7.96
CA GLN A 2 -32.66 26.66 -7.87
C GLN A 2 -31.70 25.48 -7.95
N ALA A 3 -30.79 25.50 -8.93
CA ALA A 3 -29.79 24.50 -9.18
C ALA A 3 -28.66 24.63 -8.13
N SER A 4 -28.46 23.60 -7.34
CA SER A 4 -27.33 23.50 -6.41
C SER A 4 -26.08 23.05 -7.16
N ALA A 5 -25.02 23.83 -7.08
CA ALA A 5 -23.70 23.56 -7.64
C ALA A 5 -22.98 22.41 -6.91
N PRO A 6 -22.01 21.70 -7.54
CA PRO A 6 -21.40 20.51 -6.99
C PRO A 6 -20.44 20.82 -5.83
N VAL A 7 -20.70 20.27 -4.66
CA VAL A 7 -19.96 20.44 -3.40
C VAL A 7 -18.63 19.65 -3.36
N SER A 8 -18.42 18.73 -4.31
CA SER A 8 -17.29 17.76 -4.31
C SER A 8 -15.90 18.37 -4.50
N SER A 9 -15.77 19.48 -5.22
CA SER A 9 -14.45 20.05 -5.56
C SER A 9 -13.79 20.82 -4.38
N LYS A 10 -14.58 21.31 -3.44
CA LYS A 10 -14.06 22.13 -2.32
C LYS A 10 -13.45 21.32 -1.18
N LYS A 11 -13.94 20.10 -0.91
CA LYS A 11 -13.44 19.26 0.20
C LYS A 11 -12.10 18.59 -0.13
N HIS A 12 -11.88 18.15 -1.37
CA HIS A 12 -10.57 17.66 -1.80
C HIS A 12 -9.49 18.74 -1.71
N LYS A 13 -9.85 19.97 -2.04
CA LYS A 13 -8.98 21.14 -1.90
C LYS A 13 -8.70 21.48 -0.43
N GLN A 14 -9.64 21.23 0.48
CA GLN A 14 -9.46 21.48 1.93
C GLN A 14 -8.57 20.44 2.61
N GLN A 15 -8.57 19.18 2.17
CA GLN A 15 -7.65 18.17 2.67
C GLN A 15 -6.23 18.39 2.13
N GLU A 16 -6.11 18.81 0.86
CA GLU A 16 -4.85 19.31 0.30
C GLU A 16 -4.38 20.61 0.99
N ASP A 17 -5.29 21.50 1.42
CA ASP A 17 -4.95 22.76 2.08
C ASP A 17 -4.65 22.61 3.59
N ARG A 18 -5.11 21.55 4.26
CA ARG A 18 -4.71 21.25 5.64
C ARG A 18 -3.25 20.78 5.75
N VAL A 19 -2.74 20.05 4.76
CA VAL A 19 -1.32 19.73 4.66
C VAL A 19 -0.46 20.96 4.31
N LYS A 20 -1.08 22.05 3.82
CA LYS A 20 -0.40 23.29 3.39
C LYS A 20 -0.07 24.29 4.50
N ARG A 21 -0.45 24.09 5.74
CA ARG A 21 -0.35 25.16 6.78
C ARG A 21 0.86 25.07 7.71
N ASP A 22 1.80 24.14 7.49
CA ASP A 22 3.03 24.07 8.30
C ASP A 22 4.30 24.29 7.45
N ASP A 23 4.26 25.31 6.59
CA ASP A 23 5.35 25.66 5.65
C ASP A 23 6.50 26.48 6.28
N SER A 24 6.75 26.37 7.58
CA SER A 24 7.87 27.09 8.23
C SER A 24 9.19 26.33 8.29
N LEU A 25 9.28 25.11 7.71
CA LEU A 25 10.52 24.35 7.64
C LEU A 25 10.82 23.94 6.19
N GLY A 26 11.37 24.88 5.44
CA GLY A 26 11.90 24.66 4.09
C GLY A 26 13.18 23.83 4.10
N THR A 27 13.07 22.50 4.24
CA THR A 27 14.16 21.57 3.93
C THR A 27 13.59 20.41 3.14
N SER A 28 14.18 20.14 1.98
CA SER A 28 13.96 18.88 1.25
C SER A 28 14.06 17.72 2.23
N PRO A 29 13.20 16.70 2.16
CA PRO A 29 13.25 15.58 3.09
C PRO A 29 14.62 14.90 2.96
N ASN A 30 15.48 15.14 3.93
CA ASN A 30 16.77 14.47 4.03
C ASN A 30 16.52 13.00 4.32
N ILE A 31 17.23 12.12 3.62
CA ILE A 31 17.28 10.70 3.99
C ILE A 31 17.68 10.62 5.47
N PRO A 32 16.89 9.95 6.33
CA PRO A 32 17.17 9.90 7.76
C PRO A 32 18.53 9.28 8.03
N SER A 33 19.19 9.71 9.10
CA SER A 33 20.49 9.17 9.53
C SER A 33 20.41 7.66 9.76
N ALA A 34 21.55 6.97 9.75
CA ALA A 34 21.57 5.53 10.04
C ALA A 34 20.98 5.22 11.43
N ALA A 35 21.26 6.06 12.43
CA ALA A 35 20.70 5.93 13.78
C ALA A 35 19.16 6.06 13.77
N CYS A 36 18.61 7.09 13.12
CA CYS A 36 17.15 7.27 12.99
C CYS A 36 16.48 6.10 12.26
N ARG A 37 17.13 5.56 11.22
CA ARG A 37 16.60 4.38 10.49
C ARG A 37 16.59 3.14 11.39
N THR A 38 17.66 2.90 12.13
CA THR A 38 17.74 1.79 13.08
C THR A 38 16.69 1.91 14.16
N ALA A 39 16.55 3.08 14.78
CA ALA A 39 15.54 3.34 15.81
C ALA A 39 14.12 3.10 15.28
N LEU A 40 13.77 3.61 14.09
CA LEU A 40 12.46 3.40 13.49
C LEU A 40 12.20 1.90 13.20
N LEU A 41 13.19 1.15 12.70
CA LEU A 41 13.03 -0.29 12.48
C LEU A 41 12.87 -1.05 13.80
N GLN A 42 13.55 -0.64 14.89
CA GLN A 42 13.37 -1.23 16.22
C GLN A 42 11.95 -0.94 16.77
N LEU A 43 11.41 0.29 16.60
CA LEU A 43 10.02 0.58 16.94
C LEU A 43 9.05 -0.32 16.17
N LEU A 44 9.25 -0.47 14.85
CA LEU A 44 8.39 -1.34 14.05
C LEU A 44 8.48 -2.81 14.46
N GLN A 45 9.68 -3.33 14.71
CA GLN A 45 9.85 -4.71 15.20
C GLN A 45 9.12 -4.90 16.54
N SER A 46 9.24 -3.94 17.46
CA SER A 46 8.58 -3.97 18.76
C SER A 46 7.05 -3.99 18.60
N ALA A 47 6.49 -3.06 17.83
CA ALA A 47 5.06 -2.96 17.59
C ALA A 47 4.47 -4.20 16.86
N LEU A 48 5.21 -4.74 15.88
CA LEU A 48 4.78 -5.92 15.11
C LEU A 48 4.77 -7.19 15.96
N TRP A 49 5.80 -7.38 16.80
CA TRP A 49 6.02 -8.65 17.50
C TRP A 49 5.71 -8.60 19.00
N GLY A 50 5.32 -7.45 19.54
CA GLY A 50 4.99 -7.28 20.96
C GLY A 50 6.17 -7.60 21.88
N ARG A 51 7.36 -7.13 21.56
CA ARG A 51 8.59 -7.35 22.34
C ARG A 51 9.36 -6.05 22.55
N ALA A 52 10.10 -5.95 23.63
CA ALA A 52 10.94 -4.79 23.88
C ALA A 52 11.96 -4.59 22.72
N PRO A 53 12.14 -3.35 22.25
CA PRO A 53 13.16 -3.03 21.25
C PRO A 53 14.55 -3.07 21.89
N GLN A 54 15.59 -3.03 21.06
CA GLN A 54 16.96 -2.89 21.54
C GLN A 54 17.20 -1.46 22.01
N GLU A 55 17.32 -1.23 23.32
CA GLU A 55 17.49 0.09 23.96
C GLU A 55 18.67 0.87 23.38
N GLN A 56 19.74 0.17 22.99
CA GLN A 56 20.94 0.78 22.41
C GLN A 56 20.65 1.60 21.14
N ALA A 57 19.57 1.25 20.42
CA ALA A 57 19.16 1.99 19.21
C ALA A 57 18.59 3.39 19.53
N PHE A 58 18.25 3.66 20.80
CA PHE A 58 17.65 4.92 21.26
C PHE A 58 18.59 5.76 22.10
N GLN A 59 19.70 5.16 22.58
CA GLN A 59 20.70 5.86 23.38
C GLN A 59 21.36 6.97 22.56
N GLY A 60 21.38 8.18 23.15
CA GLY A 60 22.00 9.36 22.53
C GLY A 60 21.21 10.00 21.38
N LEU A 61 19.97 9.57 21.12
CA LEU A 61 19.10 10.27 20.18
C LEU A 61 18.78 11.66 20.70
N THR A 62 19.02 12.66 19.86
CA THR A 62 18.70 14.05 20.16
C THR A 62 17.21 14.33 19.85
N ARG A 63 16.72 15.50 20.32
CA ARG A 63 15.39 15.98 19.92
C ARG A 63 15.23 16.07 18.40
N ALA A 64 16.25 16.46 17.68
CA ALA A 64 16.24 16.52 16.21
C ALA A 64 16.14 15.14 15.57
N ASP A 65 16.80 14.12 16.16
CA ASP A 65 16.70 12.74 15.67
C ASP A 65 15.29 12.18 15.88
N TRP A 66 14.69 12.41 17.05
CA TRP A 66 13.30 12.01 17.31
C TRP A 66 12.31 12.70 16.38
N GLN A 67 12.50 14.01 16.10
CA GLN A 67 11.70 14.72 15.10
C GLN A 67 11.87 14.11 13.71
N SER A 68 13.09 13.73 13.32
CA SER A 68 13.37 13.05 12.05
C SER A 68 12.70 11.67 11.97
N ILE A 69 12.73 10.89 13.06
CA ILE A 69 12.04 9.59 13.17
C ILE A 69 10.55 9.77 12.99
N PHE A 70 9.93 10.72 13.67
CA PHE A 70 8.52 11.03 13.58
C PHE A 70 8.09 11.38 12.14
N LEU A 71 8.78 12.33 11.50
CA LEU A 71 8.49 12.76 10.12
C LEU A 71 8.70 11.62 9.12
N THR A 72 9.72 10.79 9.35
CA THR A 72 9.96 9.60 8.53
C THR A 72 8.83 8.58 8.70
N ALA A 73 8.40 8.31 9.91
CA ALA A 73 7.29 7.39 10.19
C ALA A 73 5.99 7.85 9.53
N GLN A 74 5.71 9.17 9.52
CA GLN A 74 4.58 9.75 8.79
C GLN A 74 4.71 9.54 7.28
N ALA A 75 5.85 9.88 6.68
CA ALA A 75 6.10 9.72 5.24
C ALA A 75 6.08 8.25 4.79
N GLN A 76 6.38 7.33 5.70
CA GLN A 76 6.32 5.88 5.49
C GLN A 76 4.96 5.26 5.85
N THR A 77 3.98 6.08 6.31
CA THR A 77 2.64 5.65 6.77
C THR A 77 2.68 4.52 7.81
N VAL A 78 3.57 4.66 8.78
CA VAL A 78 3.77 3.74 9.91
C VAL A 78 3.85 4.47 11.25
N MET A 79 3.41 5.72 11.28
CA MET A 79 3.53 6.59 12.45
C MET A 79 2.71 6.06 13.63
N ALA A 80 1.45 5.71 13.41
CA ALA A 80 0.59 5.15 14.43
C ALA A 80 1.06 3.75 14.89
N LEU A 81 1.60 2.94 13.96
CA LEU A 81 2.18 1.65 14.29
C LEU A 81 3.44 1.78 15.15
N ALA A 82 4.36 2.69 14.78
CA ALA A 82 5.58 2.92 15.54
C ALA A 82 5.31 3.43 16.96
N PHE A 83 4.24 4.21 17.15
CA PHE A 83 3.82 4.69 18.48
C PHE A 83 3.49 3.54 19.44
N GLN A 84 2.94 2.44 18.94
CA GLN A 84 2.59 1.28 19.77
C GLN A 84 3.82 0.64 20.46
N ALA A 85 5.02 0.94 19.99
CA ALA A 85 6.25 0.44 20.60
C ALA A 85 6.67 1.21 21.85
N PHE A 86 6.12 2.40 22.09
CA PHE A 86 6.50 3.24 23.21
C PHE A 86 6.14 2.61 24.57
N GLU A 87 5.14 1.72 24.60
CA GLU A 87 4.81 0.93 25.80
C GLU A 87 5.97 0.04 26.29
N PHE A 88 6.95 -0.26 25.43
CA PHE A 88 8.09 -1.12 25.72
C PHE A 88 9.38 -0.35 25.95
N LEU A 89 9.38 0.98 25.83
CA LEU A 89 10.56 1.82 26.04
C LEU A 89 10.55 2.41 27.45
N PRO A 90 11.72 2.44 28.13
CA PRO A 90 11.88 3.24 29.35
C PRO A 90 11.63 4.72 29.09
N ASP A 91 11.09 5.42 30.09
CA ASP A 91 10.73 6.84 29.98
C ASP A 91 11.91 7.72 29.55
N GLU A 92 13.12 7.40 29.99
CA GLU A 92 14.36 8.13 29.69
C GLU A 92 14.78 8.04 28.20
N LEU A 93 14.23 7.06 27.48
CA LEU A 93 14.50 6.85 26.05
C LEU A 93 13.38 7.35 25.14
N LEU A 94 12.29 7.86 25.72
CA LEU A 94 11.17 8.43 24.95
C LEU A 94 11.52 9.83 24.38
N PRO A 95 10.82 10.30 23.34
CA PRO A 95 10.92 11.70 22.91
C PRO A 95 10.43 12.67 23.98
N ASP A 96 10.75 13.95 23.84
CA ASP A 96 10.23 14.98 24.74
C ASP A 96 8.69 15.03 24.74
N ASP A 97 8.10 15.54 25.85
CA ASP A 97 6.66 15.56 26.09
C ASP A 97 5.87 16.23 24.95
N ALA A 98 6.43 17.27 24.33
CA ALA A 98 5.75 18.00 23.25
C ALA A 98 5.63 17.12 21.99
N LEU A 99 6.68 16.40 21.62
CA LEU A 99 6.68 15.48 20.50
C LEU A 99 5.86 14.23 20.82
N LEU A 100 5.98 13.71 22.04
CA LEU A 100 5.19 12.57 22.51
C LEU A 100 3.70 12.86 22.45
N THR A 101 3.26 14.00 22.97
CA THR A 101 1.86 14.45 22.90
C THR A 101 1.39 14.58 21.45
N ARG A 102 2.21 15.19 20.58
CA ARG A 102 1.88 15.32 19.14
C ARG A 102 1.72 13.95 18.48
N TRP A 103 2.60 13.02 18.80
CA TRP A 103 2.56 11.67 18.23
C TRP A 103 1.31 10.92 18.68
N MET A 104 1.00 10.99 19.97
CA MET A 104 -0.21 10.38 20.55
C MET A 104 -1.49 10.94 19.89
N VAL A 105 -1.63 12.27 19.76
CA VAL A 105 -2.80 12.88 19.12
C VAL A 105 -2.97 12.44 17.68
N GLN A 106 -1.88 12.36 16.92
CA GLN A 106 -1.95 11.91 15.53
C GLN A 106 -2.21 10.42 15.39
N THR A 107 -1.74 9.59 16.33
CA THR A 107 -2.10 8.18 16.42
C THR A 107 -3.59 7.99 16.62
N GLU A 108 -4.18 8.70 17.58
CA GLU A 108 -5.63 8.65 17.82
C GLU A 108 -6.43 9.09 16.58
N GLN A 109 -5.98 10.14 15.88
CA GLN A 109 -6.62 10.57 14.62
C GLN A 109 -6.54 9.49 13.53
N ALA A 110 -5.41 8.80 13.41
CA ALA A 110 -5.23 7.70 12.46
C ALA A 110 -6.13 6.50 12.83
N GLU A 111 -6.26 6.17 14.10
CA GLU A 111 -7.13 5.11 14.58
C GLU A 111 -8.62 5.44 14.38
N GLN A 112 -9.03 6.68 14.62
CA GLN A 112 -10.40 7.15 14.33
C GLN A 112 -10.72 7.06 12.83
N HIS A 113 -9.76 7.43 11.97
CA HIS A 113 -9.89 7.25 10.54
C HIS A 113 -10.03 5.78 10.15
N SER A 114 -9.23 4.90 10.75
CA SER A 114 -9.31 3.45 10.54
C SER A 114 -10.67 2.86 10.98
N ARG A 115 -11.25 3.32 12.10
CA ARG A 115 -12.61 2.95 12.53
C ARG A 115 -13.66 3.36 11.49
N HIS A 116 -13.61 4.62 11.04
CA HIS A 116 -14.52 5.11 10.00
C HIS A 116 -14.43 4.29 8.70
N MET A 117 -13.21 3.95 8.26
CA MET A 117 -13.02 3.09 7.09
C MET A 117 -13.59 1.68 7.28
N ASN A 118 -13.50 1.11 8.49
CA ASN A 118 -14.07 -0.20 8.79
C ASN A 118 -15.60 -0.17 8.75
N ASP A 119 -16.22 0.89 9.28
CA ASP A 119 -17.67 1.08 9.24
C ASP A 119 -18.16 1.27 7.79
N ALA A 120 -17.44 2.05 6.99
CA ALA A 120 -17.72 2.23 5.57
C ALA A 120 -17.57 0.91 4.78
N LEU A 121 -16.51 0.12 5.06
CA LEU A 121 -16.32 -1.19 4.45
C LEU A 121 -17.46 -2.17 4.84
N ALA A 122 -17.83 -2.22 6.11
CA ALA A 122 -18.93 -3.06 6.58
C ALA A 122 -20.24 -2.72 5.86
N SER A 123 -20.59 -1.44 5.80
CA SER A 123 -21.75 -0.93 5.08
C SER A 123 -21.71 -1.24 3.58
N LEU A 124 -20.55 -1.11 2.94
CA LEU A 124 -20.36 -1.40 1.52
C LEU A 124 -20.50 -2.90 1.22
N CYS A 125 -19.93 -3.75 2.07
CA CYS A 125 -20.10 -5.20 1.96
C CYS A 125 -21.57 -5.62 2.14
N GLU A 126 -22.28 -5.04 3.09
CA GLU A 126 -23.72 -5.27 3.29
C GLU A 126 -24.52 -4.82 2.06
N PHE A 127 -24.24 -3.64 1.53
CA PHE A 127 -24.87 -3.12 0.32
C PHE A 127 -24.75 -4.09 -0.87
N PHE A 128 -23.60 -4.73 -1.06
CA PHE A 128 -23.41 -5.70 -2.13
C PHE A 128 -24.01 -7.06 -1.80
N THR A 129 -23.82 -7.58 -0.59
CA THR A 129 -24.29 -8.92 -0.22
C THR A 129 -25.82 -9.04 -0.18
N THR A 130 -26.54 -7.99 0.23
CA THR A 130 -28.01 -7.93 0.15
C THR A 130 -28.55 -7.97 -1.29
N ARG A 131 -27.68 -7.71 -2.27
CA ARG A 131 -27.97 -7.80 -3.72
C ARG A 131 -27.43 -9.07 -4.36
N GLY A 132 -26.98 -10.05 -3.56
CA GLY A 132 -26.42 -11.32 -4.03
C GLY A 132 -25.00 -11.19 -4.63
N LEU A 133 -24.32 -10.07 -4.43
CA LEU A 133 -22.96 -9.83 -4.92
C LEU A 133 -21.94 -10.13 -3.82
N GLN A 134 -20.79 -10.70 -4.20
CA GLN A 134 -19.76 -11.10 -3.26
C GLN A 134 -18.45 -10.32 -3.49
N PRO A 135 -18.29 -9.12 -2.87
CA PRO A 135 -17.05 -8.38 -2.94
C PRO A 135 -15.95 -9.10 -2.16
N VAL A 136 -14.75 -9.15 -2.73
CA VAL A 136 -13.53 -9.65 -2.09
C VAL A 136 -12.63 -8.47 -1.76
N VAL A 137 -12.28 -8.30 -0.48
CA VAL A 137 -11.38 -7.24 0.01
C VAL A 137 -9.95 -7.70 -0.19
N LEU A 138 -9.21 -7.08 -1.13
CA LEU A 138 -7.90 -7.59 -1.56
C LEU A 138 -6.77 -7.27 -0.60
N LYS A 139 -6.77 -6.09 -0.01
CA LYS A 139 -5.70 -5.55 0.85
C LYS A 139 -6.28 -4.52 1.83
N GLY A 140 -5.47 -3.70 2.47
CA GLY A 140 -5.96 -2.72 3.43
C GLY A 140 -6.51 -3.41 4.69
N GLN A 141 -7.81 -3.31 4.91
CA GLN A 141 -8.50 -3.86 6.08
C GLN A 141 -8.40 -5.39 6.19
N SER A 142 -8.31 -6.10 5.05
CA SER A 142 -8.11 -7.56 5.06
C SER A 142 -6.79 -7.97 5.71
N ILE A 143 -5.79 -7.08 5.70
CA ILE A 143 -4.48 -7.29 6.33
C ILE A 143 -4.43 -6.64 7.73
N ALA A 144 -5.05 -5.45 7.89
CA ALA A 144 -5.06 -4.72 9.16
C ALA A 144 -5.53 -5.60 10.33
N ARG A 145 -6.55 -6.45 10.12
CA ARG A 145 -7.06 -7.42 11.11
C ARG A 145 -6.00 -8.39 11.67
N LEU A 146 -4.88 -8.57 10.96
CA LEU A 146 -3.79 -9.47 11.36
C LEU A 146 -2.78 -8.81 12.29
N TYR A 147 -2.81 -7.48 12.40
CA TYR A 147 -1.93 -6.74 13.28
C TYR A 147 -2.33 -6.91 14.74
N ARG A 148 -1.35 -6.82 15.64
CA ARG A 148 -1.58 -6.77 17.08
C ARG A 148 -2.47 -5.58 17.47
N HIS A 149 -2.21 -4.42 16.82
CA HIS A 149 -2.99 -3.18 16.94
C HIS A 149 -3.60 -2.83 15.58
N PRO A 150 -4.74 -3.44 15.20
CA PRO A 150 -5.28 -3.34 13.84
C PRO A 150 -5.61 -1.91 13.40
N LEU A 151 -6.05 -1.05 14.32
CA LEU A 151 -6.41 0.33 14.03
C LEU A 151 -5.19 1.22 13.78
N ALA A 152 -4.01 0.85 14.32
CA ALA A 152 -2.76 1.57 14.08
C ALA A 152 -2.17 1.33 12.67
N ARG A 153 -2.72 0.38 11.90
CA ARG A 153 -2.37 0.21 10.48
C ARG A 153 -3.11 1.25 9.66
N GLU A 154 -2.41 2.30 9.25
CA GLU A 154 -2.95 3.41 8.47
C GLU A 154 -3.44 2.94 7.09
N CYS A 155 -4.73 3.16 6.78
CA CYS A 155 -5.37 2.82 5.51
C CYS A 155 -5.66 4.09 4.71
N GLY A 156 -5.65 4.01 3.37
CA GLY A 156 -5.99 5.15 2.49
C GLY A 156 -7.24 4.93 1.67
N ASP A 157 -7.52 3.68 1.30
CA ASP A 157 -8.60 3.28 0.41
C ASP A 157 -9.10 1.87 0.71
N ILE A 158 -10.25 1.52 0.15
CA ILE A 158 -10.82 0.17 0.17
C ILE A 158 -10.63 -0.45 -1.22
N ASP A 159 -9.92 -1.57 -1.28
CA ASP A 159 -9.65 -2.31 -2.51
C ASP A 159 -10.57 -3.51 -2.66
N LEU A 160 -11.45 -3.49 -3.66
CA LEU A 160 -12.41 -4.58 -3.90
C LEU A 160 -12.19 -5.27 -5.24
N HIS A 161 -12.56 -6.55 -5.28
CA HIS A 161 -12.64 -7.34 -6.51
C HIS A 161 -13.88 -8.25 -6.47
N PHE A 162 -14.47 -8.53 -7.63
CA PHE A 162 -15.54 -9.51 -7.79
C PHE A 162 -15.04 -10.69 -8.62
N SER A 163 -14.90 -11.84 -7.98
CA SER A 163 -14.34 -13.05 -8.61
C SER A 163 -15.35 -13.80 -9.48
N ILE A 164 -16.66 -13.61 -9.21
CA ILE A 164 -17.74 -14.30 -9.94
C ILE A 164 -18.03 -13.52 -11.22
N HIS A 165 -18.07 -14.26 -12.33
CA HIS A 165 -18.31 -13.67 -13.67
C HIS A 165 -19.60 -12.83 -13.69
N GLY A 166 -19.55 -11.64 -14.27
CA GLY A 166 -20.66 -10.71 -14.36
C GLY A 166 -20.92 -9.86 -13.12
N GLN A 167 -20.50 -10.27 -11.93
CA GLN A 167 -20.77 -9.52 -10.70
C GLN A 167 -20.11 -8.13 -10.67
N ALA A 168 -18.93 -7.97 -11.29
CA ALA A 168 -18.30 -6.67 -11.40
C ALA A 168 -19.17 -5.63 -12.12
N ALA A 169 -19.78 -6.03 -13.25
CA ALA A 169 -20.69 -5.15 -13.99
C ALA A 169 -21.99 -4.88 -13.21
N GLN A 170 -22.55 -5.91 -12.57
CA GLN A 170 -23.75 -5.77 -11.72
C GLN A 170 -23.50 -4.83 -10.54
N ALA A 171 -22.31 -4.92 -9.90
CA ALA A 171 -21.91 -4.03 -8.82
C ALA A 171 -21.83 -2.56 -9.27
N LEU A 172 -21.28 -2.30 -10.46
CA LEU A 172 -21.23 -0.94 -11.03
C LEU A 172 -22.63 -0.40 -11.37
N CYS A 173 -23.57 -1.24 -11.84
CA CYS A 173 -24.97 -0.85 -12.04
C CYS A 173 -25.62 -0.54 -10.69
N ALA A 174 -25.51 -1.42 -9.70
CA ALA A 174 -26.10 -1.20 -8.38
C ALA A 174 -25.58 0.09 -7.70
N LEU A 175 -24.30 0.43 -7.87
CA LEU A 175 -23.75 1.70 -7.38
C LEU A 175 -24.39 2.90 -8.06
N ARG A 176 -24.57 2.87 -9.40
CA ARG A 176 -25.22 3.96 -10.15
C ARG A 176 -26.67 4.13 -9.75
N ASP A 177 -27.40 3.03 -9.55
CA ASP A 177 -28.80 3.04 -9.09
C ASP A 177 -28.92 3.64 -7.68
N ALA A 178 -27.87 3.51 -6.85
CA ALA A 178 -27.76 4.13 -5.54
C ALA A 178 -27.24 5.59 -5.58
N GLY A 179 -27.05 6.18 -6.77
CA GLY A 179 -26.55 7.54 -6.94
C GLY A 179 -25.03 7.70 -6.80
N VAL A 180 -24.29 6.59 -6.71
CA VAL A 180 -22.82 6.59 -6.73
C VAL A 180 -22.34 6.51 -8.17
N HIS A 181 -21.36 7.33 -8.55
CA HIS A 181 -20.84 7.41 -9.93
C HIS A 181 -19.39 6.91 -10.03
N PRO A 182 -19.17 5.60 -10.26
CA PRO A 182 -17.81 5.05 -10.42
C PRO A 182 -17.12 5.65 -11.64
N GLN A 183 -15.91 6.18 -11.43
CA GLN A 183 -15.06 6.76 -12.46
C GLN A 183 -14.09 5.71 -12.99
N PRO A 184 -14.04 5.45 -14.32
CA PRO A 184 -13.11 4.50 -14.89
C PRO A 184 -11.67 5.04 -14.86
N LYS A 185 -10.71 4.16 -14.58
CA LYS A 185 -9.28 4.43 -14.64
C LYS A 185 -8.65 3.73 -15.86
N PRO A 186 -7.48 4.21 -16.35
CA PRO A 186 -6.82 3.63 -17.53
C PRO A 186 -6.41 2.15 -17.39
N ASP A 187 -6.22 1.66 -16.16
CA ASP A 187 -5.89 0.26 -15.86
C ASP A 187 -7.12 -0.68 -15.82
N GLY A 188 -8.32 -0.12 -16.07
CA GLY A 188 -9.59 -0.81 -16.07
C GLY A 188 -10.23 -0.93 -14.68
N SER A 189 -9.64 -0.32 -13.65
CA SER A 189 -10.27 -0.20 -12.33
C SER A 189 -11.28 0.96 -12.33
N TYR A 190 -12.13 0.99 -11.30
CA TYR A 190 -13.09 2.07 -11.07
C TYR A 190 -12.87 2.68 -9.70
N LEU A 191 -12.87 4.00 -9.63
CA LEU A 191 -12.74 4.78 -8.40
C LEU A 191 -14.09 5.44 -8.06
N TYR A 192 -14.52 5.33 -6.81
CA TYR A 192 -15.69 6.02 -6.28
C TYR A 192 -15.52 6.31 -4.79
N SER A 193 -16.42 7.09 -4.21
CA SER A 193 -16.48 7.33 -2.77
C SER A 193 -17.69 6.63 -2.16
N TRP A 194 -17.49 6.00 -1.00
CA TRP A 194 -18.55 5.43 -0.19
C TRP A 194 -18.41 5.96 1.24
N GLN A 195 -19.41 6.71 1.71
CA GLN A 195 -19.35 7.37 3.03
C GLN A 195 -18.05 8.17 3.24
N ASP A 196 -17.66 8.98 2.25
CA ASP A 196 -16.44 9.78 2.20
C ASP A 196 -15.13 8.96 2.17
N VAL A 197 -15.18 7.63 2.07
CA VAL A 197 -14.02 6.75 1.93
C VAL A 197 -13.78 6.43 0.45
N PRO A 198 -12.55 6.59 -0.08
CA PRO A 198 -12.20 6.17 -1.43
C PRO A 198 -12.27 4.65 -1.57
N VAL A 199 -12.88 4.17 -2.65
CA VAL A 199 -12.98 2.75 -2.98
C VAL A 199 -12.44 2.53 -4.38
N GLU A 200 -11.52 1.58 -4.52
CA GLU A 200 -11.01 1.12 -5.81
C GLU A 200 -11.54 -0.28 -6.13
N HIS A 201 -12.27 -0.38 -7.23
CA HIS A 201 -12.81 -1.64 -7.74
C HIS A 201 -11.88 -2.19 -8.80
N HIS A 202 -11.09 -3.20 -8.45
CA HIS A 202 -10.08 -3.81 -9.29
C HIS A 202 -10.66 -4.84 -10.26
N PRO A 203 -10.32 -4.80 -11.55
CA PRO A 203 -10.76 -5.80 -12.53
C PRO A 203 -10.06 -7.16 -12.35
N ARG A 204 -8.96 -7.21 -11.59
CA ARG A 204 -8.11 -8.39 -11.42
C ARG A 204 -7.54 -8.47 -10.02
N PHE A 205 -7.18 -9.69 -9.59
CA PHE A 205 -6.50 -9.94 -8.32
C PHE A 205 -5.06 -9.41 -8.26
N THR A 206 -4.39 -9.29 -9.40
CA THR A 206 -2.94 -9.02 -9.45
C THR A 206 -2.61 -7.82 -10.31
N ASP A 207 -1.57 -7.12 -9.93
CA ASP A 207 -1.03 -5.95 -10.61
C ASP A 207 0.07 -6.30 -11.65
N LEU A 208 0.20 -7.57 -12.06
CA LEU A 208 1.19 -8.00 -13.04
C LEU A 208 0.97 -7.33 -14.41
N ALA A 209 2.02 -6.79 -14.98
CA ALA A 209 2.00 -6.18 -16.31
C ALA A 209 2.02 -7.24 -17.42
N SER A 210 2.75 -8.34 -17.22
CA SER A 210 2.88 -9.43 -18.20
C SER A 210 1.55 -10.13 -18.51
N PRO A 211 1.02 -10.06 -19.74
CA PRO A 211 -0.22 -10.76 -20.11
C PRO A 211 -0.06 -12.28 -20.07
N PHE A 212 1.14 -12.80 -20.35
CA PHE A 212 1.43 -14.24 -20.30
C PHE A 212 1.40 -14.75 -18.85
N ALA A 213 2.03 -14.04 -17.92
CA ALA A 213 1.98 -14.37 -16.51
C ALA A 213 0.53 -14.33 -16.01
N ARG A 214 -0.24 -13.28 -16.31
CA ARG A 214 -1.66 -13.16 -15.93
C ARG A 214 -2.49 -14.34 -16.42
N ARG A 215 -2.35 -14.74 -17.71
CA ARG A 215 -3.11 -15.86 -18.28
C ARG A 215 -2.77 -17.20 -17.63
N ARG A 216 -1.49 -17.46 -17.34
CA ARG A 216 -1.07 -18.68 -16.64
C ARG A 216 -1.56 -18.74 -15.20
N LEU A 217 -1.56 -17.61 -14.53
CA LEU A 217 -1.91 -17.52 -13.12
C LEU A 217 -3.41 -17.53 -12.88
N SER A 218 -4.24 -17.05 -13.81
CA SER A 218 -5.69 -17.04 -13.64
C SER A 218 -6.27 -18.40 -13.28
N GLY A 219 -5.80 -19.47 -13.94
CA GLY A 219 -6.21 -20.84 -13.64
C GLY A 219 -5.68 -21.40 -12.31
N MET A 220 -4.62 -20.83 -11.74
CA MET A 220 -4.11 -21.21 -10.42
C MET A 220 -4.86 -20.45 -9.32
N LEU A 221 -5.01 -19.13 -9.49
CA LEU A 221 -5.68 -18.27 -8.52
C LEU A 221 -7.15 -18.65 -8.34
N SER A 222 -7.83 -19.14 -9.39
CA SER A 222 -9.20 -19.63 -9.32
C SER A 222 -9.36 -20.94 -8.49
N ARG A 223 -8.27 -21.65 -8.20
CA ARG A 223 -8.30 -22.85 -7.36
C ARG A 223 -8.22 -22.55 -5.87
N PHE A 224 -7.84 -21.33 -5.49
CA PHE A 224 -7.74 -20.89 -4.12
C PHE A 224 -8.97 -20.03 -3.79
N PRO A 225 -9.99 -20.60 -3.10
CA PRO A 225 -11.24 -19.88 -2.85
C PRO A 225 -11.01 -18.72 -1.87
N SER A 226 -11.74 -17.64 -2.09
CA SER A 226 -11.85 -16.59 -1.09
C SER A 226 -12.56 -17.15 0.16
N GLN A 227 -12.20 -16.63 1.32
CA GLN A 227 -12.73 -17.06 2.61
C GLN A 227 -13.45 -15.92 3.33
N SER A 228 -14.49 -16.27 4.10
CA SER A 228 -15.14 -15.32 4.98
C SER A 228 -14.36 -15.20 6.29
N VAL A 229 -14.08 -13.98 6.72
CA VAL A 229 -13.41 -13.68 7.97
C VAL A 229 -14.12 -12.54 8.69
N ALA A 230 -14.07 -12.53 10.03
CA ALA A 230 -14.51 -11.37 10.78
C ALA A 230 -13.61 -10.17 10.50
N LEU A 231 -14.20 -9.02 10.23
CA LEU A 231 -13.45 -7.77 10.10
C LEU A 231 -12.84 -7.38 11.46
N GLY A 232 -13.57 -7.62 12.55
CA GLY A 232 -13.14 -7.26 13.91
C GLY A 232 -13.13 -5.73 14.12
N MET A 233 -12.23 -5.26 14.98
CA MET A 233 -11.96 -3.82 15.16
C MET A 233 -13.21 -2.98 15.50
N GLY A 234 -14.11 -3.55 16.34
CA GLY A 234 -15.35 -2.89 16.78
C GLY A 234 -16.58 -3.16 15.91
N THR A 235 -16.44 -3.91 14.81
CA THR A 235 -17.56 -4.33 13.96
C THR A 235 -17.76 -5.84 13.97
N HIS A 236 -19.01 -6.29 13.84
CA HIS A 236 -19.38 -7.72 13.68
C HIS A 236 -19.43 -8.16 12.21
N ALA A 237 -19.06 -7.28 11.27
CA ALA A 237 -19.13 -7.55 9.84
C ALA A 237 -18.23 -8.73 9.44
N GLN A 238 -18.74 -9.54 8.53
CA GLN A 238 -17.97 -10.58 7.84
C GLN A 238 -17.58 -10.04 6.46
N ILE A 239 -16.31 -10.21 6.09
CA ILE A 239 -15.79 -9.83 4.78
C ILE A 239 -15.19 -11.03 4.06
N MET A 240 -15.30 -11.06 2.75
CA MET A 240 -14.59 -12.04 1.93
C MET A 240 -13.18 -11.53 1.66
N VAL A 241 -12.17 -12.38 1.87
CA VAL A 241 -10.77 -12.08 1.61
C VAL A 241 -10.15 -13.21 0.77
N PRO A 242 -9.07 -12.93 0.00
CA PRO A 242 -8.33 -13.98 -0.69
C PRO A 242 -7.78 -15.00 0.31
N GLU A 243 -7.66 -16.26 -0.10
CA GLU A 243 -6.93 -17.28 0.67
C GLU A 243 -5.48 -16.82 0.91
N PRO A 244 -4.84 -17.19 2.04
CA PRO A 244 -3.53 -16.66 2.46
C PRO A 244 -2.43 -16.75 1.39
N THR A 245 -2.34 -17.86 0.63
CA THR A 245 -1.35 -18.00 -0.45
C THR A 245 -1.58 -16.99 -1.57
N VAL A 246 -2.85 -16.75 -1.93
CA VAL A 246 -3.25 -15.74 -2.93
C VAL A 246 -3.02 -14.34 -2.40
N SER A 247 -3.41 -14.06 -1.16
CA SER A 247 -3.20 -12.77 -0.50
C SER A 247 -1.72 -12.37 -0.50
N LEU A 248 -0.83 -13.31 -0.15
CA LEU A 248 0.62 -13.11 -0.18
C LEU A 248 1.12 -12.77 -1.59
N PHE A 249 0.60 -13.46 -2.61
CA PHE A 249 0.96 -13.18 -4.00
C PHE A 249 0.48 -11.80 -4.46
N ILE A 250 -0.75 -11.41 -4.11
CA ILE A 250 -1.29 -10.07 -4.39
C ILE A 250 -0.40 -8.99 -3.76
N GLN A 251 -0.03 -9.13 -2.48
CA GLN A 251 0.83 -8.19 -1.78
C GLN A 251 2.21 -8.07 -2.45
N SER A 252 2.85 -9.21 -2.75
CA SER A 252 4.16 -9.23 -3.41
C SER A 252 4.16 -8.53 -4.77
N THR A 253 3.15 -8.78 -5.61
CA THR A 253 3.04 -8.16 -6.94
C THR A 253 2.66 -6.68 -6.86
N HIS A 254 1.86 -6.30 -5.87
CA HIS A 254 1.52 -4.91 -5.60
C HIS A 254 2.76 -4.10 -5.16
N ILE A 255 3.56 -4.64 -4.25
CA ILE A 255 4.82 -4.03 -3.81
C ILE A 255 5.79 -3.90 -4.99
N LEU A 256 5.87 -4.93 -5.87
CA LEU A 256 6.70 -4.87 -7.06
C LEU A 256 6.30 -3.73 -8.01
N LYS A 257 5.00 -3.57 -8.28
CA LYS A 257 4.46 -2.47 -9.10
C LYS A 257 4.92 -1.11 -8.56
N HIS A 258 4.81 -0.90 -7.24
CA HIS A 258 5.24 0.33 -6.60
C HIS A 258 6.76 0.50 -6.61
N ALA A 259 7.52 -0.55 -6.37
CA ALA A 259 8.98 -0.53 -6.43
C ALA A 259 9.51 -0.14 -7.81
N MET A 260 8.81 -0.50 -8.89
CA MET A 260 9.18 -0.12 -10.26
C MET A 260 8.67 1.27 -10.66
N GLY A 261 7.71 1.85 -9.94
CA GLY A 261 7.04 3.09 -10.32
C GLY A 261 7.26 4.24 -9.35
N TRP A 262 6.46 4.32 -8.31
CA TRP A 262 6.30 5.51 -7.46
C TRP A 262 7.04 5.45 -6.13
N GLY A 263 7.69 4.34 -5.81
CA GLY A 263 8.32 4.10 -4.52
C GLY A 263 7.45 3.25 -3.59
N ILE A 264 8.11 2.63 -2.63
CA ILE A 264 7.51 1.73 -1.63
C ILE A 264 7.87 2.21 -0.23
N GLY A 265 6.96 1.98 0.72
CA GLY A 265 7.14 2.35 2.12
C GLY A 265 7.20 1.16 3.06
N LEU A 266 7.55 1.47 4.31
CA LEU A 266 7.63 0.49 5.39
C LEU A 266 6.26 -0.15 5.70
N ARG A 267 5.15 0.56 5.43
CA ARG A 267 3.81 -0.01 5.62
C ARG A 267 3.59 -1.27 4.80
N GLN A 268 3.93 -1.25 3.51
CA GLN A 268 3.77 -2.43 2.67
C GLN A 268 4.68 -3.58 3.11
N MET A 269 5.86 -3.29 3.63
CA MET A 269 6.76 -4.29 4.20
C MET A 269 6.19 -4.87 5.49
N ALA A 270 5.62 -4.03 6.36
CA ALA A 270 4.95 -4.46 7.58
C ALA A 270 3.73 -5.34 7.28
N ASP A 271 2.89 -4.96 6.30
CA ASP A 271 1.75 -5.75 5.85
C ASP A 271 2.18 -7.17 5.44
N LEU A 272 3.24 -7.28 4.65
CA LEU A 272 3.75 -8.56 4.18
C LEU A 272 4.34 -9.40 5.33
N ALA A 273 5.06 -8.75 6.27
CA ALA A 273 5.62 -9.40 7.45
C ALA A 273 4.53 -9.97 8.36
N VAL A 274 3.49 -9.18 8.64
CA VAL A 274 2.34 -9.61 9.48
C VAL A 274 1.55 -10.71 8.80
N SER A 275 1.32 -10.64 7.50
CA SER A 275 0.62 -11.69 6.75
C SER A 275 1.38 -13.03 6.83
N LEU A 276 2.70 -13.00 6.67
CA LEU A 276 3.54 -14.19 6.83
C LEU A 276 3.54 -14.70 8.27
N HIS A 277 3.69 -13.82 9.25
CA HIS A 277 3.70 -14.21 10.66
C HIS A 277 2.38 -14.89 11.08
N SER A 278 1.26 -14.26 10.75
CA SER A 278 -0.06 -14.72 11.23
C SER A 278 -0.60 -15.90 10.45
N GLU A 279 -0.24 -16.04 9.17
CA GLU A 279 -0.85 -17.03 8.28
C GLU A 279 0.15 -18.09 7.77
N HIS A 280 1.43 -18.11 8.24
CA HIS A 280 2.48 -19.00 7.71
C HIS A 280 2.07 -20.48 7.66
N SER A 281 1.34 -20.98 8.68
CA SER A 281 0.88 -22.37 8.73
C SER A 281 -0.20 -22.72 7.71
N ARG A 282 -0.87 -21.71 7.16
CA ARG A 282 -1.95 -21.82 6.17
C ARG A 282 -1.47 -21.54 4.74
N ILE A 283 -0.28 -20.96 4.58
CA ILE A 283 0.31 -20.65 3.26
C ILE A 283 0.88 -21.95 2.65
N ASP A 284 0.40 -22.31 1.45
CA ASP A 284 1.04 -23.37 0.66
C ASP A 284 2.31 -22.83 0.00
N GLY A 285 3.44 -22.95 0.71
CA GLY A 285 4.73 -22.45 0.24
C GLY A 285 5.19 -23.07 -1.09
N ARG A 286 4.81 -24.33 -1.37
CA ARG A 286 5.13 -24.99 -2.65
C ARG A 286 4.34 -24.37 -3.79
N SER A 287 3.04 -24.16 -3.62
CA SER A 287 2.19 -23.50 -4.61
C SER A 287 2.59 -22.05 -4.80
N TYR A 288 2.87 -21.31 -3.72
CA TYR A 288 3.37 -19.94 -3.78
C TYR A 288 4.66 -19.83 -4.58
N LYS A 289 5.67 -20.66 -4.29
CA LYS A 289 6.94 -20.69 -5.04
C LYS A 289 6.72 -21.00 -6.53
N ARG A 290 5.81 -21.93 -6.84
CA ARG A 290 5.45 -22.28 -8.22
C ARG A 290 4.85 -21.08 -8.95
N VAL A 291 3.89 -20.37 -8.32
CA VAL A 291 3.26 -19.15 -8.88
C VAL A 291 4.32 -18.09 -9.13
N CYS A 292 5.18 -17.81 -8.16
CA CYS A 292 6.25 -16.82 -8.31
C CYS A 292 7.25 -17.18 -9.41
N SER A 293 7.55 -18.48 -9.57
CA SER A 293 8.37 -18.97 -10.68
C SER A 293 7.71 -18.72 -12.04
N GLN A 294 6.43 -19.02 -12.18
CA GLN A 294 5.67 -18.80 -13.41
C GLN A 294 5.48 -17.32 -13.75
N ALA A 295 5.44 -16.46 -12.73
CA ALA A 295 5.40 -15.02 -12.88
C ALA A 295 6.79 -14.38 -13.08
N HIS A 296 7.87 -15.18 -13.05
CA HIS A 296 9.27 -14.71 -13.13
C HIS A 296 9.65 -13.67 -12.07
N ILE A 297 9.13 -13.83 -10.85
CA ILE A 297 9.37 -12.94 -9.71
C ILE A 297 10.05 -13.61 -8.51
N LEU A 298 10.71 -14.77 -8.70
CA LEU A 298 11.41 -15.47 -7.61
C LEU A 298 12.55 -14.64 -7.01
N GLN A 299 13.30 -13.91 -7.85
CA GLN A 299 14.37 -13.03 -7.37
C GLN A 299 13.82 -11.86 -6.57
N TRP A 300 12.72 -11.28 -7.05
CA TRP A 300 12.01 -10.24 -6.32
C TRP A 300 11.55 -10.71 -4.93
N ASN A 301 10.92 -11.88 -4.86
CA ASN A 301 10.51 -12.44 -3.57
C ASN A 301 11.69 -12.76 -2.65
N GLY A 302 12.82 -13.24 -3.20
CA GLY A 302 14.03 -13.44 -2.41
C GLY A 302 14.56 -12.15 -1.78
N LEU A 303 14.46 -11.02 -2.50
CA LEU A 303 14.81 -9.70 -2.00
C LEU A 303 13.83 -9.23 -0.91
N LEU A 304 12.52 -9.42 -1.12
CA LEU A 304 11.49 -9.15 -0.10
C LEU A 304 11.73 -9.96 1.17
N HIS A 305 11.91 -11.28 1.04
CA HIS A 305 12.18 -12.16 2.18
C HIS A 305 13.44 -11.73 2.95
N GLY A 306 14.50 -11.33 2.23
CA GLY A 306 15.70 -10.75 2.85
C GLY A 306 15.38 -9.50 3.66
N PHE A 307 14.58 -8.58 3.14
CA PHE A 307 14.17 -7.38 3.86
C PHE A 307 13.35 -7.71 5.12
N LEU A 308 12.36 -8.60 5.00
CA LEU A 308 11.50 -8.97 6.13
C LEU A 308 12.27 -9.58 7.28
N THR A 309 13.25 -10.43 6.97
CA THR A 309 14.08 -11.09 8.00
C THR A 309 15.15 -10.17 8.58
N GLN A 310 15.88 -9.45 7.74
CA GLN A 310 17.00 -8.60 8.18
C GLN A 310 16.54 -7.28 8.82
N CYS A 311 15.46 -6.67 8.29
CA CYS A 311 15.03 -5.36 8.76
C CYS A 311 13.82 -5.40 9.72
N LEU A 312 12.90 -6.35 9.54
CA LEU A 312 11.73 -6.46 10.39
C LEU A 312 11.77 -7.64 11.37
N GLY A 313 12.83 -8.46 11.32
CA GLY A 313 13.04 -9.55 12.28
C GLY A 313 12.03 -10.70 12.15
N LEU A 314 11.45 -10.92 10.96
CA LEU A 314 10.58 -12.06 10.70
C LEU A 314 11.37 -13.36 10.78
N PRO A 315 10.95 -14.37 11.55
CA PRO A 315 11.62 -15.66 11.64
C PRO A 315 11.68 -16.38 10.28
N LEU A 316 12.84 -16.96 9.94
CA LEU A 316 13.04 -17.68 8.67
C LEU A 316 12.04 -18.82 8.46
N GLN A 317 11.61 -19.46 9.53
CA GLN A 317 10.65 -20.59 9.52
C GLN A 317 9.23 -20.16 9.06
N GLN A 318 8.95 -18.88 9.10
CA GLN A 318 7.66 -18.32 8.68
C GLN A 318 7.63 -17.90 7.21
N LEU A 319 8.78 -17.97 6.54
CA LEU A 319 8.83 -17.74 5.10
C LEU A 319 8.22 -18.93 4.33
N PRO A 320 7.51 -18.67 3.22
CA PRO A 320 6.94 -19.74 2.38
C PRO A 320 8.02 -20.62 1.74
N TYR A 321 9.21 -20.08 1.55
CA TYR A 321 10.45 -20.77 1.18
C TYR A 321 11.67 -19.87 1.52
N ALA A 322 12.79 -20.48 1.91
CA ALA A 322 14.00 -19.77 2.34
C ALA A 322 15.24 -20.08 1.49
N ASP A 323 15.10 -20.84 0.42
CA ASP A 323 16.21 -21.29 -0.43
C ASP A 323 16.78 -20.18 -1.35
N ARG A 324 16.17 -18.99 -1.35
CA ARG A 324 16.62 -17.82 -2.11
C ARG A 324 16.42 -16.54 -1.30
N LEU A 325 17.32 -16.29 -0.39
CA LEU A 325 17.40 -15.00 0.30
C LEU A 325 18.48 -14.14 -0.34
N PHE A 326 18.16 -12.88 -0.56
CA PHE A 326 19.12 -11.89 -1.05
C PHE A 326 19.40 -10.86 0.04
N ASP A 327 20.55 -10.20 -0.07
CA ASP A 327 20.86 -9.02 0.73
C ASP A 327 19.77 -7.96 0.49
N SER A 328 19.20 -7.43 1.58
CA SER A 328 18.13 -6.46 1.54
C SER A 328 18.58 -5.04 1.21
N GLN A 329 19.88 -4.74 1.19
CA GLN A 329 20.41 -3.38 1.00
C GLN A 329 19.80 -2.67 -0.22
N PRO A 330 19.69 -3.27 -1.42
CA PRO A 330 19.11 -2.58 -2.58
C PRO A 330 17.65 -2.17 -2.37
N LEU A 331 16.89 -2.94 -1.59
CA LEU A 331 15.50 -2.62 -1.26
C LEU A 331 15.41 -1.58 -0.15
N GLN A 332 16.28 -1.67 0.87
CA GLN A 332 16.39 -0.66 1.93
C GLN A 332 16.68 0.72 1.34
N GLU A 333 17.67 0.83 0.44
CA GLU A 333 17.99 2.10 -0.22
C GLU A 333 16.79 2.72 -0.91
N ARG A 334 15.93 1.90 -1.54
CA ARG A 334 14.71 2.38 -2.18
C ARG A 334 13.67 2.85 -1.17
N VAL A 335 13.40 2.06 -0.15
CA VAL A 335 12.43 2.39 0.91
C VAL A 335 12.79 3.73 1.57
N TRP A 336 14.07 3.92 1.90
CA TRP A 336 14.53 5.14 2.58
C TRP A 336 14.63 6.36 1.66
N ARG A 337 14.90 6.17 0.38
CA ARG A 337 15.02 7.26 -0.58
C ARG A 337 13.68 7.71 -1.15
N ASP A 338 12.86 6.75 -1.56
CA ASP A 338 11.65 7.03 -2.35
C ASP A 338 10.42 7.23 -1.44
N GLY A 339 10.38 6.56 -0.28
CA GLY A 339 9.25 6.62 0.66
C GLY A 339 7.97 5.99 0.10
N ASN A 340 6.89 6.07 0.87
CA ASN A 340 5.59 5.56 0.45
C ASN A 340 5.03 6.46 -0.67
N PHE A 341 4.78 5.90 -1.85
CA PHE A 341 4.30 6.61 -3.04
C PHE A 341 5.13 7.84 -3.45
N GLY A 342 6.43 7.84 -3.17
CA GLY A 342 7.30 8.97 -3.51
C GLY A 342 7.05 10.22 -2.67
N LEU A 343 6.38 10.11 -1.52
CA LEU A 343 6.08 11.24 -0.62
C LEU A 343 7.31 12.00 -0.16
N LEU A 344 8.48 11.36 -0.14
CA LEU A 344 9.75 12.00 0.16
C LEU A 344 10.28 12.90 -0.98
N HIS A 345 9.69 12.81 -2.19
CA HIS A 345 10.11 13.59 -3.36
C HIS A 345 9.05 14.61 -3.83
N THR A 346 7.89 14.67 -3.21
CA THR A 346 6.86 15.64 -3.59
C THR A 346 7.12 17.04 -3.01
N THR A 347 8.15 17.71 -3.51
CA THR A 347 8.03 19.16 -3.68
C THR A 347 7.03 19.38 -4.82
N ARG A 348 5.85 19.86 -4.46
CA ARG A 348 4.75 20.20 -5.36
C ARG A 348 5.21 20.94 -6.59
N ILE A 349 4.71 20.50 -7.72
CA ILE A 349 4.40 21.41 -8.80
C ILE A 349 2.99 21.05 -9.30
N ALA A 350 1.99 21.74 -8.75
CA ALA A 350 0.70 21.88 -9.40
C ALA A 350 0.93 22.57 -10.76
N SER A 351 0.25 22.07 -11.81
CA SER A 351 0.26 22.60 -13.19
C SER A 351 1.60 22.57 -13.92
N GLN A 352 1.96 21.42 -14.47
CA GLN A 352 2.96 21.37 -15.55
C GLN A 352 2.39 20.64 -16.78
N SER A 353 2.79 21.12 -17.96
CA SER A 353 2.40 20.58 -19.26
C SER A 353 2.56 19.06 -19.32
N SER A 354 1.62 18.37 -19.96
CA SER A 354 1.59 16.90 -20.18
C SER A 354 2.95 16.33 -20.64
N TRP A 355 3.74 17.08 -21.41
CA TRP A 355 5.03 16.63 -21.92
C TRP A 355 6.12 16.53 -20.83
N ARG A 356 6.19 17.48 -19.90
CA ARG A 356 7.15 17.43 -18.77
C ARG A 356 6.83 16.31 -17.78
N SER A 357 5.55 15.98 -17.61
CA SER A 357 5.12 14.82 -16.85
C SER A 357 5.59 13.52 -17.51
N LYS A 358 5.46 13.40 -18.84
CA LYS A 358 5.93 12.25 -19.62
C LYS A 358 7.45 12.07 -19.54
N CYS A 359 8.22 13.13 -19.64
CA CYS A 359 9.69 13.10 -19.51
C CYS A 359 10.11 12.66 -18.09
N ARG A 360 9.44 13.13 -17.04
CA ARG A 360 9.72 12.68 -15.66
C ARG A 360 9.44 11.20 -15.46
N THR A 361 8.32 10.71 -15.98
CA THR A 361 8.00 9.28 -15.94
C THR A 361 9.08 8.47 -16.65
N ALA A 362 9.53 8.89 -17.83
CA ALA A 362 10.60 8.21 -18.56
C ALA A 362 11.94 8.24 -17.80
N VAL A 363 12.32 9.36 -17.20
CA VAL A 363 13.55 9.46 -16.37
C VAL A 363 13.44 8.63 -15.11
N SER A 364 12.27 8.62 -14.44
CA SER A 364 12.02 7.74 -13.30
C SER A 364 12.16 6.26 -13.70
N MET A 365 11.61 5.88 -14.83
CA MET A 365 11.73 4.50 -15.34
C MET A 365 13.17 4.11 -15.66
N LEU A 366 13.96 4.99 -16.26
CA LEU A 366 15.39 4.73 -16.52
C LEU A 366 16.19 4.54 -15.24
N ARG A 367 15.91 5.34 -14.19
CA ARG A 367 16.50 5.17 -12.85
C ARG A 367 16.12 3.84 -12.21
N HIS A 368 14.90 3.36 -12.47
CA HIS A 368 14.37 2.14 -11.89
C HIS A 368 14.63 0.90 -12.77
N ALA A 369 14.97 1.09 -14.05
CA ALA A 369 15.16 0.01 -15.01
C ALA A 369 16.20 -1.02 -14.54
N ARG A 370 17.36 -0.56 -14.06
CA ARG A 370 18.41 -1.47 -13.57
C ARG A 370 17.92 -2.39 -12.46
N PHE A 371 17.18 -1.83 -11.50
CA PHE A 371 16.61 -2.60 -10.40
C PHE A 371 15.56 -3.60 -10.91
N GLY A 372 14.62 -3.13 -11.74
CA GLY A 372 13.58 -3.96 -12.31
C GLY A 372 14.14 -5.11 -13.15
N TRP A 373 15.15 -4.84 -14.01
CA TRP A 373 15.82 -5.86 -14.80
C TRP A 373 16.54 -6.90 -13.96
N THR A 374 17.10 -6.51 -12.81
CA THR A 374 17.77 -7.45 -11.90
C THR A 374 16.79 -8.38 -11.21
N TYR A 375 15.64 -7.86 -10.72
CA TYR A 375 14.76 -8.62 -9.83
C TYR A 375 13.47 -9.11 -10.46
N ALA A 376 12.96 -8.44 -11.51
CA ALA A 376 11.72 -8.78 -12.20
C ALA A 376 11.78 -8.41 -13.71
N PRO A 377 12.68 -9.00 -14.50
CA PRO A 377 12.94 -8.58 -15.88
C PRO A 377 11.71 -8.65 -16.79
N ALA A 378 10.90 -9.68 -16.69
CA ALA A 378 9.68 -9.83 -17.48
C ALA A 378 8.67 -8.71 -17.18
N GLU A 379 8.40 -8.43 -15.90
CA GLU A 379 7.49 -7.35 -15.49
C GLU A 379 8.03 -5.97 -15.91
N THR A 380 9.33 -5.76 -15.81
CA THR A 380 9.97 -4.51 -16.24
C THR A 380 9.76 -4.27 -17.73
N LEU A 381 9.96 -5.29 -18.55
CA LEU A 381 9.73 -5.22 -20.01
C LEU A 381 8.27 -4.88 -20.33
N PHE A 382 7.32 -5.64 -19.75
CA PHE A 382 5.90 -5.43 -20.05
C PHE A 382 5.36 -4.11 -19.49
N THR A 383 5.83 -3.66 -18.33
CA THR A 383 5.50 -2.33 -17.80
C THR A 383 6.01 -1.23 -18.74
N ALA A 384 7.24 -1.34 -19.25
CA ALA A 384 7.77 -0.41 -20.24
C ALA A 384 6.95 -0.38 -21.53
N LEU A 385 6.58 -1.55 -22.07
CA LEU A 385 5.74 -1.66 -23.26
C LEU A 385 4.33 -1.07 -23.07
N GLN A 386 3.69 -1.28 -21.93
CA GLN A 386 2.38 -0.71 -21.61
C GLN A 386 2.44 0.83 -21.55
N LEU A 387 3.48 1.39 -20.96
CA LEU A 387 3.64 2.83 -20.87
C LEU A 387 3.91 3.46 -22.24
N MET A 388 4.69 2.80 -23.11
CA MET A 388 4.86 3.23 -24.49
C MET A 388 3.54 3.16 -25.27
N ALA A 389 2.79 2.07 -25.19
CA ALA A 389 1.51 1.90 -25.84
C ALA A 389 0.47 2.92 -25.37
N GLY A 390 0.38 3.19 -24.07
CA GLY A 390 -0.49 4.24 -23.50
C GLY A 390 -0.13 5.66 -23.95
N GLN A 391 1.12 5.91 -24.31
CA GLN A 391 1.53 7.20 -24.88
C GLN A 391 1.10 7.38 -26.35
N PHE A 392 1.03 6.29 -27.12
CA PHE A 392 0.56 6.35 -28.51
C PHE A 392 -0.96 6.49 -28.61
N SER A 393 -1.73 5.90 -27.69
CA SER A 393 -3.19 5.99 -27.69
C SER A 393 -3.71 7.41 -27.31
N THR A 394 -2.99 8.12 -26.44
CA THR A 394 -3.36 9.51 -26.09
C THR A 394 -2.93 10.55 -27.13
N GLY A 395 -2.01 10.21 -28.04
CA GLY A 395 -1.62 11.04 -29.17
C GLY A 395 -2.64 11.00 -30.33
N ALA A 396 -3.36 9.89 -30.49
CA ALA A 396 -4.34 9.72 -31.57
C ALA A 396 -5.68 10.40 -31.28
N LEU A 397 -6.00 10.72 -30.01
CA LEU A 397 -7.24 11.41 -29.63
C LEU A 397 -7.17 12.94 -29.68
N HIS A 398 -6.02 13.52 -30.02
CA HIS A 398 -5.83 14.98 -30.09
C HIS A 398 -5.66 15.52 -31.52
N THR A 399 -5.81 14.70 -32.56
CA THR A 399 -5.64 15.14 -33.95
C THR A 399 -6.97 15.33 -34.72
N ASP A 400 -8.15 15.07 -34.13
CA ASP A 400 -9.43 15.16 -34.85
C ASP A 400 -10.37 16.30 -34.43
N ASP A 401 -9.91 17.29 -33.62
CA ASP A 401 -10.76 18.43 -33.20
C ASP A 401 -10.32 19.79 -33.76
N HIS A 402 -9.69 19.81 -34.95
CA HIS A 402 -9.46 21.07 -35.68
C HIS A 402 -9.80 20.90 -37.17
N ASN A 403 -11.06 20.58 -37.49
CA ASN A 403 -11.70 20.92 -38.77
C ASN A 403 -13.22 20.69 -38.64
N GLU A 404 -13.92 21.74 -38.21
CA GLU A 404 -15.21 22.19 -38.74
C GLU A 404 -15.60 23.52 -38.08
#